data_547b5e991879ff7bf18ade82cf57cd04
#
_entry.id   547b5e991879ff7bf18ade82cf57cd04
#
_cell.length_a   1.000
_cell.length_b   1.000
_cell.length_c   1.000
_cell.angle_alpha   90.00
_cell.angle_beta   90.00
_cell.angle_gamma   90.00
#
_symmetry.space_group_name_H-M   'P 1'
#
loop_
_entity.id
_entity.type
_entity.pdbx_description
1 polymer ?
#
loop_
_entity_poly.entity_id
_entity_poly.type
_entity_poly.pdbx_seq_one_letter_code
_entity_poly.pdbx_strand_id
1 'polypeptide(L)'
;MSKILFIHPSAESIFGRQSIPIALTSTLLNDDGHDCDIFDTTFLNTAQMLEGNSQHSSDKQIELKQFKKYDEKKLGFTKKNIDIFKALQKKIDEFQPDIITFSLWGSHLHAEGEYFAYMNGLKLIENVDTKGIPII
;
A
#
# COMPACT_ATOMS: atom_id res chain seq x y z
N MET A 1 14.65 19.94 -7.29
CA MET A 1 14.85 18.71 -6.53
C MET A 1 13.80 18.67 -5.44
N SER A 2 12.92 17.70 -5.47
CA SER A 2 11.81 17.54 -4.50
C SER A 2 11.86 16.16 -3.88
N LYS A 3 11.42 16.04 -2.64
CA LYS A 3 11.26 14.76 -1.94
C LYS A 3 9.83 14.26 -2.12
N ILE A 4 9.67 13.07 -2.64
CA ILE A 4 8.37 12.49 -2.99
C ILE A 4 8.18 11.19 -2.23
N LEU A 5 7.16 11.14 -1.37
CA LEU A 5 6.79 9.94 -0.65
C LEU A 5 5.64 9.22 -1.34
N PHE A 6 5.90 8.03 -1.84
CA PHE A 6 4.87 7.14 -2.36
C PHE A 6 4.26 6.32 -1.24
N ILE A 7 2.94 6.31 -1.14
CA ILE A 7 2.21 5.44 -0.23
C ILE A 7 1.54 4.33 -1.05
N HIS A 8 1.85 3.08 -0.71
CA HIS A 8 1.21 1.91 -1.28
C HIS A 8 0.35 1.22 -0.22
N PRO A 9 -0.95 1.55 -0.14
CA PRO A 9 -1.86 0.95 0.81
C PRO A 9 -2.31 -0.42 0.29
N SER A 10 -1.49 -1.44 0.48
CA SER A 10 -1.86 -2.79 0.08
C SER A 10 -3.04 -3.27 0.93
N ALA A 11 -4.15 -3.55 0.30
CA ALA A 11 -5.33 -4.15 0.92
C ALA A 11 -5.38 -5.67 0.74
N GLU A 12 -4.45 -6.23 -0.01
CA GLU A 12 -4.45 -7.64 -0.37
C GLU A 12 -3.35 -8.41 0.35
N SER A 13 -3.69 -9.60 0.82
CA SER A 13 -2.74 -10.58 1.36
C SER A 13 -1.97 -11.32 0.23
N ILE A 14 -2.06 -10.87 -1.00
CA ILE A 14 -1.45 -11.57 -2.15
C ILE A 14 -0.04 -11.07 -2.36
N PHE A 15 0.91 -11.92 -2.05
CA PHE A 15 2.31 -11.76 -2.43
C PHE A 15 2.45 -11.55 -3.93
N GLY A 16 3.30 -10.62 -4.32
CA GLY A 16 3.77 -10.50 -5.69
C GLY A 16 3.16 -9.37 -6.49
N ARG A 17 2.26 -8.59 -5.94
CA ARG A 17 1.88 -7.33 -6.57
C ARG A 17 2.75 -6.18 -6.03
N GLN A 18 4.04 -6.27 -6.30
CA GLN A 18 4.87 -5.08 -6.22
C GLN A 18 4.27 -4.03 -7.16
N SER A 19 4.15 -2.81 -6.66
CA SER A 19 3.68 -1.72 -7.51
C SER A 19 4.72 -1.40 -8.57
N ILE A 20 4.67 -2.10 -9.70
CA ILE A 20 5.51 -1.80 -10.87
C ILE A 20 5.39 -0.31 -11.24
N PRO A 21 4.18 0.31 -11.25
CA PRO A 21 4.05 1.74 -11.47
C PRO A 21 4.87 2.58 -10.50
N ILE A 22 4.86 2.28 -9.19
CA ILE A 22 5.69 3.03 -8.24
C ILE A 22 7.17 2.85 -8.55
N ALA A 23 7.62 1.61 -8.76
CA ALA A 23 9.02 1.31 -9.04
C ALA A 23 9.52 2.06 -10.28
N LEU A 24 8.72 2.03 -11.36
CA LEU A 24 9.06 2.74 -12.59
C LEU A 24 9.06 4.26 -12.40
N THR A 25 8.00 4.81 -11.79
CA THR A 25 7.88 6.25 -11.60
C THR A 25 8.97 6.78 -10.66
N SER A 26 9.23 6.10 -9.55
CA SER A 26 10.27 6.51 -8.61
C SER A 26 11.67 6.46 -9.25
N THR A 27 11.93 5.46 -10.11
CA THR A 27 13.20 5.39 -10.85
C THR A 27 13.36 6.59 -11.78
N LEU A 28 12.34 6.88 -12.60
CA LEU A 28 12.38 8.02 -13.52
C LEU A 28 12.54 9.37 -12.79
N LEU A 29 11.84 9.54 -11.67
CA LEU A 29 11.96 10.75 -10.86
C LEU A 29 13.33 10.88 -10.18
N ASN A 30 13.89 9.77 -9.72
CA ASN A 30 15.26 9.77 -9.18
C ASN A 30 16.30 10.11 -10.26
N ASP A 31 16.15 9.58 -11.47
CA ASP A 31 17.01 9.91 -12.60
C ASP A 31 16.92 11.40 -12.99
N ASP A 32 15.75 12.01 -12.79
CA ASP A 32 15.50 13.46 -13.01
C ASP A 32 15.92 14.32 -11.80
N GLY A 33 16.54 13.74 -10.79
CA GLY A 33 17.14 14.44 -9.65
C GLY A 33 16.18 14.70 -8.47
N HIS A 34 15.05 14.04 -8.43
CA HIS A 34 14.18 14.00 -7.24
C HIS A 34 14.65 12.93 -6.25
N ASP A 35 14.20 13.01 -5.00
CA ASP A 35 14.45 12.01 -3.96
C ASP A 35 13.14 11.30 -3.64
N CYS A 36 13.05 10.01 -3.93
CA CYS A 36 11.83 9.23 -3.79
C CYS A 36 11.97 8.17 -2.71
N ASP A 37 10.97 8.07 -1.85
CA ASP A 37 10.87 7.00 -0.85
C ASP A 37 9.48 6.39 -0.86
N ILE A 38 9.33 5.18 -0.32
CA ILE A 38 8.10 4.41 -0.39
C ILE A 38 7.69 3.96 1.01
N PHE A 39 6.40 4.14 1.32
CA PHE A 39 5.74 3.52 2.46
C PHE A 39 4.80 2.43 1.95
N ASP A 40 5.23 1.18 2.08
CA ASP A 40 4.50 0.01 1.62
C ASP A 40 3.92 -0.77 2.82
N THR A 41 2.61 -0.97 2.82
CA THR A 41 1.91 -1.69 3.90
C THR A 41 1.80 -3.20 3.67
N THR A 42 2.31 -3.73 2.56
CA THR A 42 2.17 -5.15 2.18
C THR A 42 2.65 -6.11 3.27
N PHE A 43 3.73 -5.78 3.97
CA PHE A 43 4.32 -6.62 5.03
C PHE A 43 3.96 -6.15 6.45
N LEU A 44 3.00 -5.26 6.58
CA LEU A 44 2.52 -4.78 7.86
C LEU A 44 1.22 -5.48 8.24
N ASN A 45 0.98 -5.61 9.56
CA ASN A 45 -0.32 -6.11 10.01
C ASN A 45 -1.39 -5.06 9.71
N THR A 46 -2.37 -5.46 8.92
CA THR A 46 -3.44 -4.57 8.44
C THR A 46 -4.65 -4.52 9.37
N ALA A 47 -4.54 -4.97 10.62
CA ALA A 47 -5.66 -4.94 11.57
C ALA A 47 -6.27 -3.53 11.78
N GLN A 48 -5.49 -2.47 11.53
CA GLN A 48 -5.94 -1.08 11.58
C GLN A 48 -6.53 -0.59 10.25
N MET A 49 -6.41 -1.38 9.18
CA MET A 49 -6.89 -1.06 7.85
C MET A 49 -8.07 -1.94 7.47
N LEU A 50 -8.84 -1.51 6.49
CA LEU A 50 -9.88 -2.34 5.93
C LEU A 50 -9.22 -3.48 5.17
N GLU A 51 -9.56 -4.71 5.54
CA GLU A 51 -9.18 -5.86 4.73
C GLU A 51 -9.97 -5.79 3.43
N GLY A 52 -9.25 -5.75 2.34
CA GLY A 52 -9.88 -5.88 1.03
C GLY A 52 -10.65 -7.19 0.98
N ASN A 53 -11.81 -7.17 0.36
CA ASN A 53 -12.62 -8.37 0.15
C ASN A 53 -11.96 -9.33 -0.86
N SER A 54 -10.66 -9.57 -0.71
CA SER A 54 -10.02 -10.75 -1.28
C SER A 54 -10.78 -12.02 -0.87
N GLN A 55 -11.54 -11.96 0.22
CA GLN A 55 -12.45 -13.01 0.62
C GLN A 55 -13.50 -13.32 -0.45
N HIS A 56 -14.16 -12.36 -1.06
CA HIS A 56 -15.23 -12.67 -1.99
C HIS A 56 -14.79 -13.32 -3.31
N SER A 57 -13.70 -12.88 -3.90
CA SER A 57 -13.20 -13.53 -5.12
C SER A 57 -12.37 -14.76 -4.82
N SER A 58 -11.58 -14.75 -3.74
CA SER A 58 -10.78 -15.90 -3.36
C SER A 58 -11.59 -17.00 -2.69
N ASP A 59 -12.61 -16.67 -1.88
CA ASP A 59 -13.46 -17.67 -1.28
C ASP A 59 -14.35 -18.36 -2.31
N LYS A 60 -14.91 -17.63 -3.27
CA LYS A 60 -15.60 -18.27 -4.42
C LYS A 60 -14.65 -19.11 -5.25
N GLN A 61 -13.41 -18.68 -5.45
CA GLN A 61 -12.42 -19.47 -6.20
C GLN A 61 -11.92 -20.67 -5.38
N ILE A 62 -11.83 -20.53 -4.05
CA ILE A 62 -11.52 -21.65 -3.14
C ILE A 62 -12.68 -22.64 -3.09
N GLU A 63 -13.93 -22.19 -3.03
CA GLU A 63 -15.12 -23.04 -3.14
C GLU A 63 -15.15 -23.79 -4.47
N LEU A 64 -14.73 -23.14 -5.56
CA LEU A 64 -14.59 -23.78 -6.86
C LEU A 64 -13.32 -24.67 -6.96
N LYS A 65 -12.56 -24.82 -5.88
CA LYS A 65 -11.28 -25.58 -5.82
C LYS A 65 -10.24 -25.14 -6.85
N GLN A 66 -10.32 -23.91 -7.33
CA GLN A 66 -9.42 -23.39 -8.34
C GLN A 66 -8.11 -22.83 -7.74
N PHE A 67 -8.12 -22.46 -6.45
CA PHE A 67 -6.94 -21.94 -5.76
C PHE A 67 -6.76 -22.57 -4.38
N LYS A 68 -5.51 -22.78 -4.00
CA LYS A 68 -5.15 -23.05 -2.61
C LYS A 68 -4.70 -21.76 -1.96
N LYS A 69 -5.20 -21.50 -0.77
CA LYS A 69 -4.72 -20.37 0.05
C LYS A 69 -3.22 -20.51 0.29
N TYR A 70 -2.46 -19.47 0.02
CA TYR A 70 -1.03 -19.47 0.31
C TYR A 70 -0.78 -19.53 1.82
N ASP A 71 0.13 -20.38 2.21
CA ASP A 71 0.63 -20.42 3.58
C ASP A 71 1.82 -19.46 3.66
N GLU A 72 1.55 -18.22 4.13
CA GLU A 72 2.57 -17.16 4.26
C GLU A 72 3.79 -17.62 5.06
N LYS A 73 3.57 -18.46 6.10
CA LYS A 73 4.66 -19.00 6.94
C LYS A 73 5.57 -19.94 6.17
N LYS A 74 5.01 -20.74 5.25
CA LYS A 74 5.82 -21.63 4.39
C LYS A 74 6.67 -20.87 3.39
N LEU A 75 6.25 -19.67 3.01
CA LEU A 75 7.00 -18.81 2.11
C LEU A 75 8.04 -17.95 2.84
N GLY A 76 8.16 -18.08 4.17
CA GLY A 76 9.13 -17.35 4.96
C GLY A 76 8.77 -15.88 5.23
N PHE A 77 7.52 -15.50 4.98
CA PHE A 77 7.06 -14.14 5.21
C PHE A 77 6.34 -14.02 6.55
N THR A 78 6.67 -12.96 7.27
CA THR A 78 5.99 -12.61 8.52
C THR A 78 5.58 -11.16 8.45
N LYS A 79 4.29 -10.89 8.59
CA LYS A 79 3.81 -9.52 8.70
C LYS A 79 4.25 -8.93 10.04
N LYS A 80 4.78 -7.72 10.01
CA LYS A 80 5.17 -7.00 11.22
C LYS A 80 3.91 -6.44 11.89
N ASN A 81 3.74 -6.76 13.17
CA ASN A 81 2.66 -6.20 13.99
C ASN A 81 3.11 -4.86 14.57
N ILE A 82 2.86 -3.79 13.83
CA ILE A 82 3.19 -2.42 14.22
C ILE A 82 1.96 -1.54 14.03
N ASP A 83 1.93 -0.42 14.74
CA ASP A 83 0.96 0.64 14.50
C ASP A 83 1.29 1.34 13.19
N ILE A 84 0.46 1.12 12.17
CA ILE A 84 0.70 1.61 10.80
C ILE A 84 0.67 3.14 10.75
N PHE A 85 -0.22 3.79 11.52
CA PHE A 85 -0.31 5.24 11.53
C PHE A 85 0.94 5.88 12.16
N LYS A 86 1.42 5.31 13.27
CA LYS A 86 2.70 5.75 13.86
C LYS A 86 3.89 5.50 12.96
N ALA A 87 3.88 4.38 12.23
CA ALA A 87 4.95 4.08 11.28
C ALA A 87 4.95 5.06 10.11
N LEU A 88 3.77 5.41 9.57
CA LEU A 88 3.65 6.40 8.51
C LEU A 88 4.04 7.79 9.02
N GLN A 89 3.56 8.19 10.21
CA GLN A 89 3.94 9.48 10.80
C GLN A 89 5.46 9.59 10.96
N LYS A 90 6.10 8.56 11.51
CA LYS A 90 7.54 8.50 11.63
C LYS A 90 8.24 8.65 10.27
N LYS A 91 7.72 7.98 9.23
CA LYS A 91 8.26 8.07 7.88
C LYS A 91 8.16 9.50 7.31
N ILE A 92 7.02 10.17 7.51
CA ILE A 92 6.83 11.57 7.13
C ILE A 92 7.80 12.49 7.89
N ASP A 93 7.94 12.29 9.19
CA ASP A 93 8.81 13.11 10.05
C ASP A 93 10.29 12.95 9.69
N GLU A 94 10.74 11.75 9.37
CA GLU A 94 12.13 11.45 9.02
C GLU A 94 12.48 11.87 7.60
N PHE A 95 11.61 11.54 6.64
CA PHE A 95 11.87 11.81 5.23
C PHE A 95 11.59 13.26 4.85
N GLN A 96 10.61 13.90 5.51
CA GLN A 96 10.18 15.29 5.24
C GLN A 96 9.85 15.50 3.76
N PRO A 97 8.84 14.81 3.21
CA PRO A 97 8.51 14.92 1.81
C PRO A 97 7.93 16.30 1.46
N ASP A 98 8.19 16.75 0.24
CA ASP A 98 7.53 17.92 -0.34
C ASP A 98 6.17 17.56 -0.96
N ILE A 99 6.00 16.29 -1.33
CA ILE A 99 4.78 15.75 -1.95
C ILE A 99 4.54 14.34 -1.41
N ILE A 100 3.29 14.05 -1.08
CA ILE A 100 2.82 12.69 -0.79
C ILE A 100 1.94 12.24 -1.96
N THR A 101 2.22 11.07 -2.51
CA THR A 101 1.44 10.48 -3.60
C THR A 101 0.99 9.08 -3.27
N PHE A 102 -0.18 8.71 -3.76
CA PHE A 102 -0.74 7.38 -3.60
C PHE A 102 -0.65 6.60 -4.89
N SER A 103 -0.19 5.36 -4.77
CA SER A 103 -0.42 4.39 -5.81
C SER A 103 -1.75 3.69 -5.56
N LEU A 104 -2.80 4.32 -6.00
CA LEU A 104 -4.12 3.72 -6.01
C LEU A 104 -4.28 2.98 -7.32
N TRP A 105 -3.95 1.71 -7.34
CA TRP A 105 -4.27 0.89 -8.49
C TRP A 105 -5.74 0.49 -8.38
N GLY A 106 -6.59 1.29 -9.03
CA GLY A 106 -7.97 0.98 -9.22
C GLY A 106 -8.15 0.44 -10.62
N SER A 107 -8.27 -0.84 -10.81
CA SER A 107 -8.81 -1.36 -12.02
C SER A 107 -10.33 -1.23 -11.94
N HIS A 108 -10.85 -0.29 -12.66
CA HIS A 108 -12.27 0.07 -12.67
C HIS A 108 -13.20 -1.06 -13.15
N LEU A 109 -12.66 -2.21 -13.48
CA LEU A 109 -13.40 -3.22 -14.20
C LEU A 109 -13.82 -4.44 -13.39
N HIS A 110 -13.28 -4.64 -12.20
CA HIS A 110 -13.44 -5.97 -11.59
C HIS A 110 -13.79 -6.04 -10.13
N ALA A 111 -14.30 -5.06 -9.49
CA ALA A 111 -14.89 -5.33 -8.21
C ALA A 111 -14.50 -4.45 -7.01
N GLU A 112 -15.31 -4.60 -6.07
CA GLU A 112 -15.35 -4.06 -4.72
C GLU A 112 -13.99 -4.01 -3.97
N GLY A 113 -13.01 -4.84 -4.35
CA GLY A 113 -11.67 -4.87 -3.69
C GLY A 113 -10.79 -3.65 -3.91
N GLU A 114 -10.96 -2.96 -5.01
CA GLU A 114 -10.15 -1.80 -5.38
C GLU A 114 -10.53 -0.54 -4.60
N TYR A 115 -11.78 -0.48 -4.22
CA TYR A 115 -12.28 0.56 -3.35
C TYR A 115 -11.58 0.54 -1.97
N PHE A 116 -11.15 -0.62 -1.51
CA PHE A 116 -10.45 -0.74 -0.23
C PHE A 116 -9.05 -0.12 -0.24
N ALA A 117 -8.31 -0.19 -1.34
CA ALA A 117 -7.02 0.48 -1.44
C ALA A 117 -7.19 2.00 -1.32
N TYR A 118 -8.21 2.55 -1.99
CA TYR A 118 -8.58 3.96 -1.88
C TYR A 118 -8.99 4.33 -0.45
N MET A 119 -9.91 3.58 0.15
CA MET A 119 -10.37 3.82 1.52
C MET A 119 -9.24 3.68 2.55
N ASN A 120 -8.34 2.72 2.35
CA ASN A 120 -7.16 2.58 3.19
C ASN A 120 -6.19 3.74 3.00
N GLY A 121 -6.03 4.24 1.78
CA GLY A 121 -5.26 5.45 1.51
C GLY A 121 -5.80 6.66 2.25
N LEU A 122 -7.11 6.91 2.16
CA LEU A 122 -7.77 7.98 2.90
C LEU A 122 -7.57 7.81 4.41
N LYS A 123 -7.82 6.60 4.93
CA LYS A 123 -7.67 6.31 6.36
C LYS A 123 -6.24 6.55 6.86
N LEU A 124 -5.23 6.25 6.07
CA LEU A 124 -3.84 6.54 6.41
C LEU A 124 -3.61 8.04 6.57
N ILE A 125 -4.10 8.85 5.63
CA ILE A 125 -3.93 10.30 5.66
C ILE A 125 -4.74 10.96 6.77
N GLU A 126 -5.95 10.51 7.02
CA GLU A 126 -6.80 11.05 8.09
C GLU A 126 -6.24 10.81 9.51
N ASN A 127 -5.35 9.84 9.67
CA ASN A 127 -4.78 9.45 10.97
C ASN A 127 -3.31 9.87 11.16
N VAL A 128 -2.77 10.71 10.28
CA VAL A 128 -1.42 11.27 10.39
C VAL A 128 -1.45 12.79 10.20
N ASP A 129 -0.47 13.47 10.79
CA ASP A 129 -0.25 14.88 10.52
C ASP A 129 0.61 15.05 9.26
N THR A 130 -0.02 15.44 8.18
CA THR A 130 0.66 15.68 6.91
C THR A 130 1.40 17.01 6.86
N LYS A 131 1.27 17.85 7.90
CA LYS A 131 1.95 19.17 8.00
C LYS A 131 1.65 20.10 6.81
N GLY A 132 0.49 19.93 6.18
CA GLY A 132 0.09 20.70 5.01
C GLY A 132 0.80 20.32 3.71
N ILE A 133 1.51 19.18 3.68
CA ILE A 133 2.15 18.65 2.49
C ILE A 133 1.10 18.32 1.44
N PRO A 134 1.27 18.75 0.17
CA PRO A 134 0.37 18.41 -0.92
C PRO A 134 0.24 16.89 -1.11
N ILE A 135 -0.99 16.42 -1.31
CA ILE A 135 -1.31 15.02 -1.54
C ILE A 135 -1.89 14.87 -2.95
N ILE A 136 -1.34 13.97 -3.74
CA ILE A 136 -1.72 13.71 -5.13
C ILE A 136 -2.13 12.25 -5.32
#